data_583d7b14aa7387e5c00a8a109994e62c
#
_entry.id   583d7b14aa7387e5c00a8a109994e62c
#
_cell.length_a   1.000
_cell.length_b   1.000
_cell.length_c   1.000
_cell.angle_alpha   90.00
_cell.angle_beta   90.00
_cell.angle_gamma   90.00
#
_symmetry.space_group_name_H-M   'P 1'
#
loop_
_entity.id
_entity.type
_entity.pdbx_description
1 polymer ?
#
loop_
_entity_poly.entity_id
_entity_poly.type
_entity_poly.pdbx_seq_one_letter_code
_entity_poly.pdbx_strand_id
1 'polypeptide(L)'
;MVTLVEISNDDENSLKLDYLFVQEATGIDWKSRYQMSCIFRQLPVIEQKDKSDFEYFVATKRQRSPLELASTEYLLLINGIPVSCINAIQKNKKITDITVATLPKYRRKGYAKMAVQLAEEKIFANPDTFFISITDITKERISSRIALSLGYDYDEETNTFVKANPLLEEKIKHL
;
A
#
# COMPACT_ATOMS: atom_id res chain seq x y z
N MET A 1 -15.39 -8.15 -12.38
CA MET A 1 -14.18 -8.91 -11.99
C MET A 1 -13.40 -8.09 -10.96
N VAL A 2 -12.98 -8.71 -9.86
CA VAL A 2 -12.16 -8.08 -8.78
C VAL A 2 -10.77 -8.69 -8.86
N THR A 3 -9.73 -7.86 -8.81
CA THR A 3 -8.34 -8.31 -8.87
C THR A 3 -7.47 -7.44 -7.96
N LEU A 4 -6.57 -8.05 -7.18
CA LEU A 4 -5.51 -7.34 -6.47
C LEU A 4 -4.20 -7.49 -7.25
N VAL A 5 -3.63 -6.35 -7.67
CA VAL A 5 -2.38 -6.28 -8.43
C VAL A 5 -1.29 -5.72 -7.53
N GLU A 6 -0.15 -6.39 -7.49
CA GLU A 6 1.06 -5.87 -6.87
C GLU A 6 1.77 -4.92 -7.83
N ILE A 7 2.20 -3.76 -7.33
CA ILE A 7 2.90 -2.76 -8.12
C ILE A 7 4.39 -3.06 -8.11
N SER A 8 4.95 -3.25 -9.30
CA SER A 8 6.38 -3.46 -9.51
C SER A 8 6.98 -2.28 -10.29
N ASN A 9 8.13 -1.81 -9.85
CA ASN A 9 8.88 -0.76 -10.54
C ASN A 9 9.43 -1.22 -11.90
N ASP A 10 9.45 -2.53 -12.16
CA ASP A 10 9.93 -3.13 -13.40
C ASP A 10 8.78 -3.47 -14.37
N ASP A 11 7.52 -3.36 -13.92
CA ASP A 11 6.34 -3.60 -14.74
C ASP A 11 5.63 -2.27 -15.09
N GLU A 12 5.79 -1.83 -16.33
CA GLU A 12 5.20 -0.60 -16.83
C GLU A 12 3.66 -0.59 -16.76
N ASN A 13 3.01 -1.74 -16.90
CA ASN A 13 1.56 -1.81 -16.83
C ASN A 13 1.06 -1.59 -15.40
N SER A 14 1.72 -2.17 -14.41
CA SER A 14 1.40 -1.92 -13.01
C SER A 14 1.68 -0.47 -12.61
N LEU A 15 2.78 0.13 -13.10
CA LEU A 15 3.09 1.53 -12.89
C LEU A 15 2.06 2.48 -13.53
N LYS A 16 1.50 2.13 -14.69
CA LYS A 16 0.40 2.92 -15.30
C LYS A 16 -0.86 2.89 -14.43
N LEU A 17 -1.20 1.74 -13.87
CA LEU A 17 -2.34 1.62 -12.95
C LEU A 17 -2.14 2.45 -11.68
N ASP A 18 -0.93 2.42 -11.11
CA ASP A 18 -0.57 3.20 -9.94
C ASP A 18 -0.60 4.71 -10.24
N TYR A 19 -0.04 5.12 -11.37
CA TYR A 19 -0.13 6.51 -11.82
C TYR A 19 -1.57 7.00 -11.92
N LEU A 20 -2.46 6.22 -12.54
CA LEU A 20 -3.87 6.56 -12.66
C LEU A 20 -4.55 6.70 -11.29
N PHE A 21 -4.24 5.79 -10.37
CA PHE A 21 -4.79 5.85 -9.01
C PHE A 21 -4.29 7.09 -8.27
N VAL A 22 -2.98 7.35 -8.26
CA VAL A 22 -2.40 8.48 -7.52
C VAL A 22 -2.82 9.80 -8.14
N GLN A 23 -2.88 9.89 -9.47
CA GLN A 23 -3.33 11.10 -10.18
C GLN A 23 -4.78 11.44 -9.85
N GLU A 24 -5.66 10.44 -9.85
CA GLU A 24 -7.07 10.61 -9.44
C GLU A 24 -7.20 11.00 -7.96
N ALA A 25 -6.36 10.43 -7.10
CA ALA A 25 -6.39 10.68 -5.66
C ALA A 25 -5.89 12.07 -5.27
N THR A 26 -4.91 12.61 -5.98
CA THR A 26 -4.12 13.75 -5.52
C THR A 26 -4.04 14.91 -6.50
N GLY A 27 -4.13 14.66 -7.80
CA GLY A 27 -3.92 15.68 -8.83
C GLY A 27 -2.50 16.28 -8.84
N ILE A 28 -1.50 15.52 -8.38
CA ILE A 28 -0.11 16.00 -8.26
C ILE A 28 0.46 16.36 -9.63
N ASP A 29 1.14 17.51 -9.71
CA ASP A 29 2.08 17.85 -10.79
C ASP A 29 3.39 17.06 -10.58
N TRP A 30 3.56 16.00 -11.37
CA TRP A 30 4.69 15.07 -11.23
C TRP A 30 6.02 15.70 -11.63
N LYS A 31 6.02 16.69 -12.51
CA LYS A 31 7.25 17.45 -12.85
C LYS A 31 7.77 18.18 -11.62
N SER A 32 6.93 18.96 -10.96
CA SER A 32 7.30 19.67 -9.73
C SER A 32 7.68 18.70 -8.62
N ARG A 33 6.94 17.59 -8.47
CA ARG A 33 7.23 16.55 -7.48
C ARG A 33 8.59 15.90 -7.69
N TYR A 34 8.94 15.57 -8.93
CA TYR A 34 10.24 15.04 -9.31
C TYR A 34 11.38 16.01 -8.99
N GLN A 35 11.23 17.29 -9.37
CA GLN A 35 12.23 18.32 -9.09
C GLN A 35 12.48 18.47 -7.59
N MET A 36 11.41 18.54 -6.79
CA MET A 36 11.51 18.59 -5.33
C MET A 36 12.20 17.34 -4.76
N SER A 37 11.89 16.16 -5.27
CA SER A 37 12.54 14.91 -4.86
C SER A 37 14.05 14.93 -5.15
N CYS A 38 14.47 15.43 -6.33
CA CYS A 38 15.89 15.58 -6.67
C CYS A 38 16.60 16.54 -5.71
N ILE A 39 16.00 17.70 -5.40
CA ILE A 39 16.56 18.67 -4.45
C ILE A 39 16.75 18.03 -3.07
N PHE A 40 15.72 17.40 -2.55
CA PHE A 40 15.78 16.73 -1.22
C PHE A 40 16.85 15.65 -1.14
N ARG A 41 17.08 14.94 -2.25
CA ARG A 41 18.06 13.82 -2.31
C ARG A 41 19.42 14.26 -2.83
N GLN A 42 19.62 15.56 -3.06
CA GLN A 42 20.85 16.13 -3.63
C GLN A 42 21.25 15.47 -4.96
N LEU A 43 20.28 15.04 -5.75
CA LEU A 43 20.46 14.47 -7.08
C LEU A 43 20.45 15.58 -8.14
N PRO A 44 21.19 15.42 -9.24
CA PRO A 44 21.10 16.37 -10.34
C PRO A 44 19.69 16.37 -10.92
N VAL A 45 19.10 17.56 -11.04
CA VAL A 45 17.84 17.76 -11.76
C VAL A 45 18.13 17.66 -13.25
N ILE A 46 17.74 16.53 -13.85
CA ILE A 46 17.85 16.39 -15.31
C ILE A 46 16.63 17.08 -15.92
N GLU A 47 16.84 18.30 -16.41
CA GLU A 47 15.83 18.98 -17.23
C GLU A 47 15.69 18.26 -18.57
N GLN A 48 14.67 17.42 -18.68
CA GLN A 48 14.28 16.85 -19.96
C GLN A 48 13.05 17.61 -20.45
N LYS A 49 13.22 18.35 -21.56
CA LYS A 49 12.21 19.28 -22.08
C LYS A 49 10.90 18.62 -22.53
N ASP A 50 10.90 17.32 -22.78
CA ASP A 50 9.79 16.61 -23.46
C ASP A 50 9.27 15.38 -22.72
N LYS A 51 9.45 15.28 -21.39
CA LYS A 51 8.88 14.15 -20.62
C LYS A 51 7.40 14.37 -20.32
N SER A 52 6.64 13.31 -20.50
CA SER A 52 5.25 13.23 -20.04
C SER A 52 5.18 13.21 -18.51
N ASP A 53 4.02 13.56 -17.95
CA ASP A 53 3.77 13.52 -16.51
C ASP A 53 3.94 12.09 -15.94
N PHE A 54 3.56 11.07 -16.71
CA PHE A 54 3.81 9.67 -16.39
C PHE A 54 5.32 9.33 -16.28
N GLU A 55 6.15 9.83 -17.17
CA GLU A 55 7.60 9.59 -17.11
C GLU A 55 8.24 10.25 -15.88
N TYR A 56 7.77 11.42 -15.45
CA TYR A 56 8.16 12.03 -14.19
C TYR A 56 7.70 11.23 -12.98
N PHE A 57 6.49 10.66 -13.01
CA PHE A 57 6.01 9.74 -11.99
C PHE A 57 6.93 8.52 -11.86
N VAL A 58 7.23 7.83 -12.97
CA VAL A 58 8.12 6.67 -12.99
C VAL A 58 9.51 7.02 -12.45
N ALA A 59 10.08 8.15 -12.89
CA ALA A 59 11.38 8.62 -12.41
C ALA A 59 11.37 8.88 -10.89
N THR A 60 10.29 9.47 -10.35
CA THR A 60 10.12 9.70 -8.92
C THR A 60 10.02 8.37 -8.15
N LYS A 61 9.26 7.39 -8.65
CA LYS A 61 9.14 6.06 -8.04
C LYS A 61 10.48 5.32 -7.99
N ARG A 62 11.29 5.42 -9.04
CA ARG A 62 12.62 4.78 -9.11
C ARG A 62 13.67 5.41 -8.21
N GLN A 63 13.44 6.63 -7.71
CA GLN A 63 14.31 7.31 -6.75
C GLN A 63 14.04 6.91 -5.28
N ARG A 64 13.21 5.91 -5.02
CA ARG A 64 12.87 5.49 -3.65
C ARG A 64 14.10 5.11 -2.84
N SER A 65 14.08 5.49 -1.57
CA SER A 65 15.12 5.10 -0.61
C SER A 65 15.03 3.60 -0.30
N PRO A 66 16.11 2.97 0.25
CA PRO A 66 16.06 1.58 0.69
C PRO A 66 14.93 1.28 1.69
N LEU A 67 14.53 2.26 2.52
CA LEU A 67 13.39 2.13 3.43
C LEU A 67 12.04 2.10 2.68
N GLU A 68 11.94 2.85 1.59
CA GLU A 68 10.75 2.83 0.72
C GLU A 68 10.73 1.59 -0.17
N LEU A 69 11.89 0.98 -0.44
CA LEU A 69 11.99 -0.30 -1.16
C LEU A 69 11.50 -1.50 -0.32
N ALA A 70 11.46 -1.37 1.00
CA ALA A 70 10.86 -2.38 1.88
C ALA A 70 9.32 -2.33 1.92
N SER A 71 8.70 -1.47 1.12
CA SER A 71 7.25 -1.36 0.99
C SER A 71 6.76 -2.04 -0.29
N THR A 72 5.68 -2.82 -0.16
CA THR A 72 4.94 -3.38 -1.29
C THR A 72 3.62 -2.63 -1.43
N GLU A 73 3.30 -2.21 -2.63
CA GLU A 73 2.03 -1.56 -2.95
C GLU A 73 1.13 -2.52 -3.72
N TYR A 74 -0.15 -2.56 -3.34
CA TYR A 74 -1.18 -3.32 -4.03
C TYR A 74 -2.32 -2.41 -4.46
N LEU A 75 -2.84 -2.61 -5.65
CA LEU A 75 -4.05 -1.94 -6.14
C LEU A 75 -5.20 -2.93 -6.27
N LEU A 76 -6.34 -2.61 -5.67
CA LEU A 76 -7.60 -3.28 -5.95
C LEU A 76 -8.21 -2.72 -7.21
N LEU A 77 -8.41 -3.59 -8.20
CA LEU A 77 -9.07 -3.27 -9.46
C LEU A 77 -10.49 -3.82 -9.47
N ILE A 78 -11.43 -2.99 -9.88
CA ILE A 78 -12.81 -3.40 -10.20
C ILE A 78 -13.01 -3.20 -11.70
N ASN A 79 -13.19 -4.31 -12.43
CA ASN A 79 -13.27 -4.30 -13.89
C ASN A 79 -12.10 -3.57 -14.57
N GLY A 80 -10.88 -3.78 -14.06
CA GLY A 80 -9.65 -3.15 -14.58
C GLY A 80 -9.41 -1.71 -14.10
N ILE A 81 -10.31 -1.13 -13.32
CA ILE A 81 -10.17 0.25 -12.81
C ILE A 81 -9.64 0.22 -11.38
N PRO A 82 -8.55 0.93 -11.06
CA PRO A 82 -8.03 1.00 -9.70
C PRO A 82 -8.96 1.81 -8.80
N VAL A 83 -9.37 1.23 -7.67
CA VAL A 83 -10.34 1.82 -6.74
C VAL A 83 -9.81 2.00 -5.32
N SER A 84 -8.90 1.12 -4.88
CA SER A 84 -8.25 1.18 -3.57
C SER A 84 -6.78 0.79 -3.68
N CYS A 85 -5.95 1.36 -2.81
CA CYS A 85 -4.54 1.05 -2.67
C CYS A 85 -4.26 0.53 -1.26
N ILE A 86 -3.42 -0.49 -1.16
CA ILE A 86 -2.80 -0.96 0.08
C ILE A 86 -1.30 -0.65 -0.03
N ASN A 87 -0.75 -0.01 0.98
CA ASN A 87 0.69 0.09 1.16
C ASN A 87 1.08 -0.81 2.34
N ALA A 88 1.93 -1.80 2.08
CA ALA A 88 2.41 -2.78 3.05
C ALA A 88 3.90 -2.51 3.32
N ILE A 89 4.22 -2.13 4.55
CA ILE A 89 5.59 -1.81 4.97
C ILE A 89 6.06 -2.88 5.94
N GLN A 90 7.12 -3.58 5.59
CA GLN A 90 7.75 -4.55 6.48
C GLN A 90 8.52 -3.82 7.58
N LYS A 91 7.96 -3.74 8.80
CA LYS A 91 8.61 -3.12 9.98
C LYS A 91 9.79 -3.95 10.48
N ASN A 92 9.66 -5.26 10.44
CA ASN A 92 10.71 -6.22 10.74
C ASN A 92 10.38 -7.56 10.05
N LYS A 93 11.23 -8.58 10.23
CA LYS A 93 11.01 -9.91 9.59
C LYS A 93 9.67 -10.57 9.90
N LYS A 94 8.99 -10.15 10.98
CA LYS A 94 7.78 -10.81 11.50
C LYS A 94 6.53 -9.97 11.35
N ILE A 95 6.65 -8.65 11.20
CA ILE A 95 5.52 -7.72 11.24
C ILE A 95 5.47 -6.88 9.96
N THR A 96 4.34 -6.91 9.29
CA THR A 96 4.02 -6.03 8.16
C THR A 96 2.90 -5.07 8.57
N ASP A 97 3.18 -3.78 8.50
CA ASP A 97 2.17 -2.73 8.73
C ASP A 97 1.49 -2.37 7.42
N ILE A 98 0.17 -2.27 7.42
CA ILE A 98 -0.59 -1.91 6.23
C ILE A 98 -1.39 -0.64 6.43
N THR A 99 -1.48 0.12 5.36
CA THR A 99 -2.40 1.26 5.23
C THR A 99 -3.28 1.07 4.02
N VAL A 100 -4.52 1.56 4.09
CA VAL A 100 -5.48 1.46 3.00
C VAL A 100 -6.03 2.83 2.62
N ALA A 101 -6.09 3.10 1.33
CA ALA A 101 -6.74 4.28 0.77
C ALA A 101 -7.74 3.86 -0.32
N THR A 102 -8.91 4.51 -0.35
CA THR A 102 -9.92 4.30 -1.39
C THR A 102 -10.27 5.64 -2.02
N LEU A 103 -10.29 5.68 -3.34
CA LEU A 103 -10.66 6.88 -4.10
C LEU A 103 -12.04 7.40 -3.66
N PRO A 104 -12.23 8.72 -3.50
CA PRO A 104 -13.45 9.29 -2.95
C PRO A 104 -14.74 8.79 -3.60
N LYS A 105 -14.77 8.70 -4.93
CA LYS A 105 -15.94 8.22 -5.70
C LYS A 105 -16.29 6.75 -5.50
N TYR A 106 -15.38 5.96 -4.92
CA TYR A 106 -15.56 4.53 -4.67
C TYR A 106 -15.72 4.18 -3.19
N ARG A 107 -15.73 5.17 -2.29
CA ARG A 107 -15.94 4.96 -0.85
C ARG A 107 -17.32 4.39 -0.53
N ARG A 108 -17.46 3.81 0.66
CA ARG A 108 -18.71 3.22 1.20
C ARG A 108 -19.27 2.05 0.37
N LYS A 109 -18.45 1.43 -0.49
CA LYS A 109 -18.83 0.25 -1.29
C LYS A 109 -18.13 -1.04 -0.82
N GLY A 110 -17.44 -1.01 0.32
CA GLY A 110 -16.73 -2.16 0.87
C GLY A 110 -15.35 -2.43 0.25
N TYR A 111 -14.89 -1.62 -0.70
CA TYR A 111 -13.64 -1.88 -1.43
C TYR A 111 -12.39 -1.83 -0.55
N ALA A 112 -12.33 -0.94 0.45
CA ALA A 112 -11.22 -0.93 1.40
C ALA A 112 -11.12 -2.25 2.18
N LYS A 113 -12.24 -2.77 2.70
CA LYS A 113 -12.28 -4.07 3.37
C LYS A 113 -11.82 -5.20 2.46
N MET A 114 -12.33 -5.23 1.24
CA MET A 114 -11.97 -6.23 0.22
C MET A 114 -10.47 -6.16 -0.14
N ALA A 115 -9.92 -4.95 -0.29
CA ALA A 115 -8.50 -4.75 -0.56
C ALA A 115 -7.63 -5.30 0.58
N VAL A 116 -8.00 -5.02 1.84
CA VAL A 116 -7.29 -5.56 3.02
C VAL A 116 -7.34 -7.08 3.05
N GLN A 117 -8.51 -7.70 2.86
CA GLN A 117 -8.66 -9.16 2.85
C GLN A 117 -7.75 -9.84 1.82
N LEU A 118 -7.75 -9.32 0.58
CA LEU A 118 -6.92 -9.89 -0.49
C LEU A 118 -5.42 -9.64 -0.27
N ALA A 119 -5.05 -8.51 0.35
CA ALA A 119 -3.68 -8.24 0.73
C ALA A 119 -3.20 -9.14 1.88
N GLU A 120 -4.06 -9.40 2.88
CA GLU A 120 -3.76 -10.36 3.96
C GLU A 120 -3.39 -11.74 3.41
N GLU A 121 -4.16 -12.26 2.46
CA GLU A 121 -3.89 -13.56 1.83
C GLU A 121 -2.49 -13.60 1.20
N LYS A 122 -2.10 -12.53 0.49
CA LYS A 122 -0.78 -12.43 -0.14
C LYS A 122 0.35 -12.27 0.89
N ILE A 123 0.15 -11.42 1.90
CA ILE A 123 1.15 -11.13 2.93
C ILE A 123 1.38 -12.35 3.82
N PHE A 124 0.31 -13.02 4.25
CA PHE A 124 0.38 -14.22 5.08
C PHE A 124 0.82 -15.47 4.33
N ALA A 125 0.82 -15.46 3.00
CA ALA A 125 1.45 -16.53 2.21
C ALA A 125 2.98 -16.60 2.45
N ASN A 126 3.61 -15.51 2.93
CA ASN A 126 4.98 -15.55 3.41
C ASN A 126 5.01 -16.14 4.83
N PRO A 127 5.63 -17.32 5.04
CA PRO A 127 5.67 -18.00 6.34
C PRO A 127 6.46 -17.23 7.42
N ASP A 128 7.29 -16.28 7.02
CA ASP A 128 8.07 -15.44 7.93
C ASP A 128 7.26 -14.24 8.46
N THR A 129 6.13 -13.93 7.85
CA THR A 129 5.21 -12.90 8.36
C THR A 129 4.29 -13.47 9.44
N PHE A 130 4.49 -13.05 10.68
CA PHE A 130 3.73 -13.53 11.84
C PHE A 130 2.51 -12.67 12.13
N PHE A 131 2.63 -11.38 11.89
CA PHE A 131 1.57 -10.43 12.19
C PHE A 131 1.41 -9.40 11.07
N ILE A 132 0.17 -9.01 10.86
CA ILE A 132 -0.15 -7.78 10.13
C ILE A 132 -0.66 -6.77 11.16
N SER A 133 -0.15 -5.53 11.09
CA SER A 133 -0.62 -4.41 11.89
C SER A 133 -1.28 -3.34 11.03
N ILE A 134 -2.28 -2.66 11.60
CA ILE A 134 -2.88 -1.45 11.05
C ILE A 134 -2.72 -0.37 12.10
N THR A 135 -1.84 0.60 11.85
CA THR A 135 -1.63 1.72 12.75
C THR A 135 -2.77 2.70 12.60
N ASP A 136 -3.52 2.93 13.67
CA ASP A 136 -4.57 3.93 13.72
C ASP A 136 -4.32 4.89 14.89
N ILE A 137 -4.15 6.15 14.58
CA ILE A 137 -3.90 7.20 15.59
C ILE A 137 -5.20 7.57 16.33
N THR A 138 -6.36 7.15 15.84
CA THR A 138 -7.66 7.45 16.47
C THR A 138 -8.63 6.28 16.32
N LYS A 139 -9.16 5.78 17.46
CA LYS A 139 -10.16 4.68 17.53
C LYS A 139 -11.43 4.90 16.69
N GLU A 140 -11.67 6.10 16.19
CA GLU A 140 -12.89 6.48 15.47
C GLU A 140 -12.76 6.43 13.94
N ARG A 141 -11.60 6.08 13.39
CA ARG A 141 -11.39 6.08 11.94
C ARG A 141 -12.06 4.89 11.25
N ILE A 142 -12.31 5.06 9.95
CA ILE A 142 -12.87 4.01 9.08
C ILE A 142 -11.96 2.78 9.05
N SER A 143 -10.64 2.94 9.15
CA SER A 143 -9.65 1.86 9.29
C SER A 143 -9.90 0.97 10.50
N SER A 144 -10.23 1.53 11.67
CA SER A 144 -10.56 0.78 12.88
C SER A 144 -11.76 -0.13 12.68
N ARG A 145 -12.81 0.36 12.04
CA ARG A 145 -14.01 -0.45 11.74
C ARG A 145 -13.72 -1.58 10.76
N ILE A 146 -12.84 -1.34 9.78
CA ILE A 146 -12.40 -2.37 8.84
C ILE A 146 -11.59 -3.41 9.59
N ALA A 147 -10.59 -3.01 10.38
CA ALA A 147 -9.75 -3.89 11.17
C ALA A 147 -10.59 -4.82 12.09
N LEU A 148 -11.46 -4.24 12.91
CA LEU A 148 -12.36 -5.01 13.78
C LEU A 148 -13.26 -5.98 12.99
N SER A 149 -13.80 -5.54 11.85
CA SER A 149 -14.66 -6.38 11.00
C SER A 149 -13.91 -7.52 10.31
N LEU A 150 -12.59 -7.49 10.30
CA LEU A 150 -11.69 -8.50 9.74
C LEU A 150 -11.01 -9.35 10.82
N GLY A 151 -11.36 -9.15 12.09
CA GLY A 151 -10.85 -9.94 13.22
C GLY A 151 -9.45 -9.52 13.68
N TYR A 152 -9.12 -8.23 13.53
CA TYR A 152 -7.95 -7.66 14.20
C TYR A 152 -8.27 -7.36 15.65
N ASP A 153 -7.36 -7.66 16.54
CA ASP A 153 -7.39 -7.26 17.94
C ASP A 153 -6.72 -5.90 18.12
N TYR A 154 -7.28 -5.07 18.98
CA TYR A 154 -6.70 -3.77 19.28
C TYR A 154 -5.70 -3.89 20.45
N ASP A 155 -4.47 -3.49 20.19
CA ASP A 155 -3.40 -3.40 21.20
C ASP A 155 -3.33 -1.95 21.73
N GLU A 156 -3.69 -1.78 22.99
CA GLU A 156 -3.70 -0.47 23.66
C GLU A 156 -2.30 0.07 23.90
N GLU A 157 -1.29 -0.79 24.09
CA GLU A 157 0.09 -0.35 24.36
C GLU A 157 0.72 0.29 23.13
N THR A 158 0.51 -0.30 21.97
CA THR A 158 1.07 0.18 20.69
C THR A 158 0.13 1.07 19.91
N ASN A 159 -1.14 1.18 20.33
CA ASN A 159 -2.21 1.89 19.63
C ASN A 159 -2.36 1.40 18.17
N THR A 160 -2.31 0.07 17.99
CA THR A 160 -2.42 -0.59 16.69
C THR A 160 -3.46 -1.70 16.71
N PHE A 161 -4.01 -1.99 15.53
CA PHE A 161 -4.77 -3.22 15.32
C PHE A 161 -3.84 -4.30 14.80
N VAL A 162 -3.87 -5.49 15.38
CA VAL A 162 -2.96 -6.59 15.07
C VAL A 162 -3.74 -7.85 14.75
N LYS A 163 -3.31 -8.58 13.73
CA LYS A 163 -3.84 -9.88 13.37
C LYS A 163 -2.71 -10.89 13.20
N ALA A 164 -2.80 -12.02 13.88
CA ALA A 164 -1.82 -13.09 13.72
C ALA A 164 -2.04 -13.85 12.41
N ASN A 165 -0.95 -14.41 11.88
CA ASN A 165 -1.02 -15.28 10.71
C ASN A 165 -1.72 -16.59 11.07
N PRO A 166 -2.86 -16.94 10.47
CA PRO A 166 -3.60 -18.16 10.78
C PRO A 166 -2.78 -19.45 10.64
N LEU A 167 -1.82 -19.48 9.73
CA LEU A 167 -0.93 -20.62 9.52
C LEU A 167 0.00 -20.89 10.71
N LEU A 168 0.28 -19.88 11.54
CA LEU A 168 1.08 -20.02 12.76
C LEU A 168 0.24 -20.57 13.90
N GLU A 169 -1.02 -20.19 14.02
CA GLU A 169 -1.92 -20.72 15.02
C GLU A 169 -2.12 -22.24 14.87
N GLU A 170 -2.20 -22.73 13.62
CA GLU A 170 -2.25 -24.17 13.36
C GLU A 170 -0.96 -24.86 13.77
N LYS A 171 0.20 -24.29 13.47
CA LYS A 171 1.50 -24.87 13.87
C LYS A 171 1.67 -24.95 15.40
N ILE A 172 1.20 -23.95 16.13
CA ILE A 172 1.28 -23.91 17.61
C ILE A 172 0.32 -24.94 18.24
N LYS A 173 -0.83 -25.18 17.64
CA LYS A 173 -1.80 -26.22 18.13
C LYS A 173 -1.30 -27.65 17.96
N HIS A 174 -0.28 -27.86 17.12
CA HIS A 174 0.32 -29.16 16.84
C HIS A 174 1.68 -29.39 17.53
N LEU A 175 2.16 -28.40 18.33
CA LEU A 175 3.31 -28.51 19.22
C LEU A 175 2.87 -28.87 20.64
#